data_738b9e26e1311e2312e8341c1e86b709
#
_entry.id   738b9e26e1311e2312e8341c1e86b709
#
_cell.length_a   1.000
_cell.length_b   1.000
_cell.length_c   1.000
_cell.angle_alpha   90.00
_cell.angle_beta   90.00
_cell.angle_gamma   90.00
#
_symmetry.space_group_name_H-M   'P 1'
#
loop_
_entity.id
_entity.type
_entity.pdbx_description
1 polymer ?
#
loop_
_entity_poly.entity_id
_entity_poly.type
_entity_poly.pdbx_seq_one_letter_code
_entity_poly.pdbx_strand_id
1 'polypeptide(L)'
;MHQPSDLLLLEDALIDGRDGFVCCGNHLWHHFQRFPWDLDRPEANPAYGQHSRKIRSRITQGIPERKSAKYLRGEYHLGISPHMDSYYHLITDLLPHLIRSERRPVLVPQWMPEPFKAFLQACGFETKVLGERIYRVEHLQLPAMPDPAWNLEKYQQVQDFIRKHLLKHEKNSPASARWKRIFLSRRRVRRRHLVNEEELIPILEKHRFRILVPEERS
;
A
#
# COMPACT_ATOMS: atom_id res chain seq x y z
N MET A 1 -21.83 17.84 -7.82
CA MET A 1 -20.75 17.52 -8.77
C MET A 1 -20.16 16.19 -8.34
N HIS A 2 -20.40 15.10 -9.10
CA HIS A 2 -19.71 13.82 -8.87
C HIS A 2 -18.24 14.04 -9.21
N GLN A 3 -17.38 13.96 -8.21
CA GLN A 3 -15.95 13.76 -8.48
C GLN A 3 -15.81 12.42 -9.21
N PRO A 4 -15.03 12.32 -10.30
CA PRO A 4 -14.78 11.06 -10.93
C PRO A 4 -14.24 10.09 -9.86
N SER A 5 -14.79 8.88 -9.85
CA SER A 5 -14.37 7.85 -8.90
C SER A 5 -12.87 7.65 -9.05
N ASP A 6 -12.11 7.88 -7.96
CA ASP A 6 -10.66 7.64 -7.89
C ASP A 6 -10.30 6.14 -8.06
N LEU A 7 -11.21 5.35 -8.62
CA LEU A 7 -11.11 3.91 -8.77
C LEU A 7 -11.38 3.52 -10.23
N LEU A 8 -10.50 2.70 -10.76
CA LEU A 8 -10.64 2.08 -12.08
C LEU A 8 -11.09 0.63 -11.91
N LEU A 9 -12.19 0.27 -12.55
CA LEU A 9 -12.65 -1.11 -12.61
C LEU A 9 -12.13 -1.75 -13.91
N LEU A 10 -11.38 -2.83 -13.78
CA LEU A 10 -10.90 -3.64 -14.89
C LEU A 10 -11.64 -4.98 -14.91
N GLU A 11 -12.15 -5.35 -16.07
CA GLU A 11 -12.75 -6.64 -16.31
C GLU A 11 -11.71 -7.60 -16.90
N ASP A 12 -11.73 -8.85 -16.42
CA ASP A 12 -10.92 -9.94 -16.95
C ASP A 12 -9.40 -9.61 -16.95
N ALA A 13 -8.94 -8.99 -15.87
CA ALA A 13 -7.55 -8.56 -15.72
C ALA A 13 -6.61 -9.71 -15.37
N LEU A 14 -5.39 -9.70 -15.90
CA LEU A 14 -4.30 -10.58 -15.49
C LEU A 14 -3.42 -9.89 -14.47
N ILE A 15 -3.12 -10.56 -13.36
CA ILE A 15 -2.24 -10.06 -12.30
C ILE A 15 -1.05 -11.00 -12.14
N ASP A 16 0.16 -10.47 -12.10
CA ASP A 16 1.32 -11.20 -11.60
C ASP A 16 1.40 -11.04 -10.08
N GLY A 17 1.21 -12.14 -9.36
CA GLY A 17 1.24 -12.14 -7.89
C GLY A 17 2.61 -11.86 -7.28
N ARG A 18 3.70 -11.89 -8.08
CA ARG A 18 5.07 -11.61 -7.61
C ARG A 18 5.31 -10.12 -7.38
N ASP A 19 4.83 -9.28 -8.29
CA ASP A 19 5.19 -7.86 -8.33
C ASP A 19 4.01 -6.91 -8.57
N GLY A 20 2.80 -7.47 -8.76
CA GLY A 20 1.58 -6.68 -8.90
C GLY A 20 1.41 -6.03 -10.27
N PHE A 21 2.13 -6.47 -11.30
CA PHE A 21 1.80 -6.05 -12.65
C PHE A 21 0.41 -6.52 -13.04
N VAL A 22 -0.38 -5.61 -13.59
CA VAL A 22 -1.72 -5.89 -14.09
C VAL A 22 -1.78 -5.63 -15.58
N CYS A 23 -2.29 -6.60 -16.34
CA CYS A 23 -2.53 -6.49 -17.76
C CYS A 23 -4.03 -6.59 -18.03
N CYS A 24 -4.58 -5.62 -18.77
CA CYS A 24 -5.96 -5.66 -19.24
C CYS A 24 -6.05 -5.00 -20.62
N GLY A 25 -6.54 -5.73 -21.62
CA GLY A 25 -6.48 -5.28 -23.01
C GLY A 25 -5.05 -4.95 -23.43
N ASN A 26 -4.84 -3.78 -24.02
CA ASN A 26 -3.53 -3.27 -24.45
C ASN A 26 -2.86 -2.36 -23.43
N HIS A 27 -3.15 -2.57 -22.13
CA HIS A 27 -2.61 -1.73 -21.10
C HIS A 27 -1.95 -2.54 -20.00
N LEU A 28 -0.86 -1.98 -19.47
CA LEU A 28 -0.14 -2.46 -18.32
C LEU A 28 -0.29 -1.44 -17.18
N TRP A 29 -0.59 -1.94 -15.97
CA TRP A 29 -0.55 -1.12 -14.76
C TRP A 29 0.53 -1.66 -13.83
N HIS A 30 1.29 -0.74 -13.27
CA HIS A 30 2.28 -1.04 -12.27
C HIS A 30 2.34 0.11 -11.27
N HIS A 31 2.35 -0.18 -9.99
CA HIS A 31 2.28 0.82 -8.93
C HIS A 31 1.14 1.82 -9.14
N PHE A 32 -0.03 1.28 -9.53
CA PHE A 32 -1.27 2.05 -9.82
C PHE A 32 -1.15 3.04 -10.99
N GLN A 33 -0.06 3.02 -11.76
CA GLN A 33 0.13 3.82 -12.96
C GLN A 33 -0.17 2.99 -14.21
N ARG A 34 -0.83 3.61 -15.17
CA ARG A 34 -1.18 3.01 -16.46
C ARG A 34 -0.06 3.25 -17.46
N PHE A 35 0.33 2.21 -18.15
CA PHE A 35 1.28 2.24 -19.25
C PHE A 35 0.65 1.61 -20.49
N PRO A 36 0.67 2.27 -21.66
CA PRO A 36 0.34 1.61 -22.92
C PRO A 36 1.33 0.46 -23.15
N TRP A 37 0.81 -0.69 -23.59
CA TRP A 37 1.66 -1.87 -23.85
C TRP A 37 2.57 -1.71 -25.04
N ASP A 38 2.12 -0.89 -26.03
CA ASP A 38 2.72 -0.66 -27.34
C ASP A 38 3.65 0.55 -27.40
N LEU A 39 4.24 0.95 -26.26
CA LEU A 39 5.15 2.10 -26.23
C LEU A 39 6.43 1.82 -27.03
N ASP A 40 6.54 2.48 -28.18
CA ASP A 40 7.75 2.46 -29.00
C ASP A 40 8.98 3.04 -28.29
N ARG A 41 8.78 3.93 -27.31
CA ARG A 41 9.83 4.60 -26.52
C ARG A 41 9.42 4.76 -25.05
N PRO A 42 9.52 3.70 -24.25
CA PRO A 42 9.19 3.79 -22.83
C PRO A 42 10.05 4.81 -22.05
N GLU A 43 11.28 5.09 -22.49
CA GLU A 43 12.19 6.07 -21.91
C GLU A 43 11.72 7.53 -22.03
N ALA A 44 10.87 7.83 -22.98
CA ALA A 44 10.35 9.19 -23.18
C ALA A 44 9.26 9.57 -22.15
N ASN A 45 8.74 8.62 -21.39
CA ASN A 45 7.72 8.89 -20.39
C ASN A 45 8.36 9.07 -19.00
N PRO A 46 8.24 10.27 -18.35
CA PRO A 46 8.80 10.53 -17.01
C PRO A 46 8.32 9.54 -15.94
N ALA A 47 7.13 8.98 -16.08
CA ALA A 47 6.59 7.98 -15.15
C ALA A 47 7.40 6.67 -15.13
N TYR A 48 8.19 6.41 -16.16
CA TYR A 48 9.07 5.24 -16.22
C TYR A 48 10.35 5.35 -15.35
N GLY A 49 10.74 6.55 -14.90
CA GLY A 49 12.06 6.82 -14.34
C GLY A 49 12.53 5.85 -13.26
N GLN A 50 11.74 5.59 -12.24
CA GLN A 50 12.14 4.71 -11.13
C GLN A 50 11.91 3.21 -11.41
N HIS A 51 10.96 2.87 -12.28
CA HIS A 51 10.54 1.49 -12.55
C HIS A 51 10.90 1.02 -13.96
N SER A 52 11.61 1.83 -14.73
CA SER A 52 11.88 1.62 -16.15
C SER A 52 12.41 0.21 -16.47
N ARG A 53 13.37 -0.29 -15.70
CA ARG A 53 13.95 -1.63 -15.95
C ARG A 53 12.93 -2.76 -15.77
N LYS A 54 12.11 -2.72 -14.73
CA LYS A 54 11.07 -3.75 -14.48
C LYS A 54 9.99 -3.69 -15.54
N ILE A 55 9.54 -2.48 -15.89
CA ILE A 55 8.51 -2.27 -16.91
C ILE A 55 9.03 -2.73 -18.28
N ARG A 56 10.24 -2.37 -18.69
CA ARG A 56 10.86 -2.84 -19.93
C ARG A 56 10.97 -4.37 -19.97
N SER A 57 11.48 -4.97 -18.88
CA SER A 57 11.57 -6.43 -18.79
C SER A 57 10.20 -7.09 -18.95
N ARG A 58 9.16 -6.52 -18.36
CA ARG A 58 7.81 -7.06 -18.48
C ARG A 58 7.25 -6.91 -19.90
N ILE A 59 7.42 -5.75 -20.52
CA ILE A 59 7.01 -5.51 -21.92
C ILE A 59 7.72 -6.49 -22.86
N THR A 60 9.02 -6.70 -22.66
CA THR A 60 9.82 -7.65 -23.48
C THR A 60 9.38 -9.10 -23.30
N GLN A 61 8.93 -9.49 -22.08
CA GLN A 61 8.42 -10.84 -21.79
C GLN A 61 7.05 -11.11 -22.43
N GLY A 62 6.35 -10.08 -22.88
CA GLY A 62 5.02 -10.20 -23.44
C GLY A 62 3.89 -10.36 -22.43
N ILE A 63 2.66 -10.38 -22.94
CA ILE A 63 1.44 -10.58 -22.14
C ILE A 63 1.41 -12.03 -21.63
N PRO A 64 1.20 -12.26 -20.33
CA PRO A 64 1.09 -13.61 -19.79
C PRO A 64 -0.05 -14.40 -20.47
N GLU A 65 0.16 -15.68 -20.68
CA GLU A 65 -0.87 -16.55 -21.25
C GLU A 65 -2.08 -16.67 -20.32
N ARG A 66 -3.25 -16.29 -20.82
CA ARG A 66 -4.53 -16.38 -20.06
C ARG A 66 -4.89 -17.82 -19.69
N LYS A 67 -4.51 -18.80 -20.53
CA LYS A 67 -4.86 -20.21 -20.34
C LYS A 67 -4.17 -20.83 -19.13
N SER A 68 -2.98 -20.37 -18.76
CA SER A 68 -2.21 -20.85 -17.62
C SER A 68 -2.52 -20.10 -16.31
N ALA A 69 -3.29 -19.01 -16.38
CA ALA A 69 -3.61 -18.17 -15.25
C ALA A 69 -4.65 -18.82 -14.33
N LYS A 70 -4.43 -18.73 -13.02
CA LYS A 70 -5.43 -19.17 -12.04
C LYS A 70 -6.60 -18.20 -12.01
N TYR A 71 -7.80 -18.67 -12.31
CA TYR A 71 -8.99 -17.83 -12.32
C TYR A 71 -9.48 -17.50 -10.91
N LEU A 72 -9.77 -16.22 -10.68
CA LEU A 72 -10.40 -15.69 -9.48
C LEU A 72 -11.71 -15.06 -9.86
N ARG A 73 -12.81 -15.76 -9.52
CA ARG A 73 -14.17 -15.27 -9.71
C ARG A 73 -14.53 -14.24 -8.65
N GLY A 74 -15.25 -13.19 -9.06
CA GLY A 74 -15.74 -12.13 -8.19
C GLY A 74 -14.95 -10.84 -8.31
N GLU A 75 -15.15 -9.96 -7.35
CA GLU A 75 -14.65 -8.61 -7.33
C GLU A 75 -13.60 -8.42 -6.24
N TYR A 76 -12.50 -7.77 -6.59
CA TYR A 76 -11.34 -7.61 -5.70
C TYR A 76 -10.73 -6.22 -5.80
N HIS A 77 -10.12 -5.74 -4.72
CA HIS A 77 -9.19 -4.62 -4.75
C HIS A 77 -7.75 -5.10 -4.98
N LEU A 78 -6.99 -4.34 -5.75
CA LEU A 78 -5.55 -4.57 -5.85
C LEU A 78 -4.83 -3.94 -4.66
N GLY A 79 -4.21 -4.78 -3.82
CA GLY A 79 -3.35 -4.37 -2.70
C GLY A 79 -1.87 -4.68 -2.95
N ILE A 80 -1.47 -4.84 -4.22
CA ILE A 80 -0.10 -5.18 -4.59
C ILE A 80 0.57 -3.99 -5.26
N SER A 81 1.65 -3.52 -4.68
CA SER A 81 2.52 -2.48 -5.24
C SER A 81 3.96 -2.80 -4.84
N PRO A 82 4.96 -2.40 -5.62
CA PRO A 82 6.38 -2.64 -5.31
C PRO A 82 6.84 -2.12 -3.96
N HIS A 83 6.09 -1.23 -3.35
CA HIS A 83 6.42 -0.55 -2.09
C HIS A 83 5.54 -0.99 -0.91
N MET A 84 4.77 -2.08 -1.05
CA MET A 84 3.93 -2.61 0.04
C MET A 84 4.73 -3.32 1.15
N ASP A 85 6.04 -3.24 1.13
CA ASP A 85 6.94 -3.52 2.25
C ASP A 85 7.14 -2.30 3.17
N SER A 86 6.57 -1.15 2.79
CA SER A 86 6.64 0.10 3.54
C SER A 86 5.29 0.47 4.13
N TYR A 87 5.25 0.64 5.45
CA TYR A 87 4.05 1.11 6.15
C TYR A 87 3.54 2.46 5.64
N TYR A 88 4.46 3.33 5.21
CA TYR A 88 4.12 4.61 4.61
C TYR A 88 3.20 4.39 3.39
N HIS A 89 3.62 3.58 2.42
CA HIS A 89 2.84 3.34 1.21
C HIS A 89 1.51 2.60 1.48
N LEU A 90 1.47 1.74 2.49
CA LEU A 90 0.22 1.13 2.93
C LEU A 90 -0.80 2.18 3.38
N ILE A 91 -0.35 3.14 4.20
CA ILE A 91 -1.21 4.19 4.77
C ILE A 91 -1.52 5.29 3.75
N THR A 92 -0.56 5.67 2.91
CA THR A 92 -0.71 6.82 2.02
C THR A 92 -1.30 6.47 0.66
N ASP A 93 -0.96 5.30 0.12
CA ASP A 93 -1.31 4.97 -1.25
C ASP A 93 -2.49 3.99 -1.32
N LEU A 94 -2.52 2.98 -0.45
CA LEU A 94 -3.56 1.95 -0.51
C LEU A 94 -4.77 2.28 0.35
N LEU A 95 -4.57 2.58 1.64
CA LEU A 95 -5.67 2.73 2.59
C LEU A 95 -6.69 3.81 2.21
N PRO A 96 -6.30 5.00 1.68
CA PRO A 96 -7.26 6.01 1.26
C PRO A 96 -8.24 5.52 0.18
N HIS A 97 -7.80 4.64 -0.70
CA HIS A 97 -8.65 4.06 -1.72
C HIS A 97 -9.59 3.01 -1.14
N LEU A 98 -9.09 2.15 -0.26
CA LEU A 98 -9.90 1.10 0.37
C LEU A 98 -11.02 1.67 1.25
N ILE A 99 -10.79 2.79 1.94
CA ILE A 99 -11.83 3.39 2.81
C ILE A 99 -12.95 4.09 2.03
N ARG A 100 -12.70 4.49 0.78
CA ARG A 100 -13.66 5.16 -0.09
C ARG A 100 -14.44 4.22 -0.99
N SER A 101 -13.97 2.99 -1.12
CA SER A 101 -14.57 2.00 -1.99
C SER A 101 -15.53 1.09 -1.23
N GLU A 102 -16.35 0.36 -1.98
CA GLU A 102 -17.14 -0.72 -1.44
C GLU A 102 -16.23 -1.80 -0.83
N ARG A 103 -16.71 -2.45 0.22
CA ARG A 103 -15.98 -3.53 0.89
C ARG A 103 -15.87 -4.74 -0.03
N ARG A 104 -14.65 -5.01 -0.48
CA ARG A 104 -14.27 -6.18 -1.29
C ARG A 104 -12.98 -6.77 -0.76
N PRO A 105 -12.71 -8.06 -0.97
CA PRO A 105 -11.44 -8.64 -0.59
C PRO A 105 -10.26 -7.96 -1.29
N VAL A 106 -9.19 -7.72 -0.55
CA VAL A 106 -7.97 -7.08 -1.04
C VAL A 106 -6.97 -8.15 -1.44
N LEU A 107 -6.55 -8.18 -2.69
CA LEU A 107 -5.49 -9.05 -3.17
C LEU A 107 -4.15 -8.52 -2.68
N VAL A 108 -3.45 -9.29 -1.85
CA VAL A 108 -2.16 -8.92 -1.29
C VAL A 108 -1.09 -9.92 -1.70
N PRO A 109 0.17 -9.51 -1.89
CA PRO A 109 1.23 -10.42 -2.28
C PRO A 109 1.65 -11.29 -1.10
N GLN A 110 2.17 -12.49 -1.39
CA GLN A 110 2.67 -13.41 -0.36
C GLN A 110 3.80 -12.78 0.48
N TRP A 111 4.64 -11.96 -0.13
CA TRP A 111 5.77 -11.29 0.53
C TRP A 111 5.37 -10.06 1.37
N MET A 112 4.09 -9.64 1.36
CA MET A 112 3.64 -8.55 2.24
C MET A 112 3.92 -8.92 3.70
N PRO A 113 4.56 -8.04 4.50
CA PRO A 113 4.83 -8.29 5.91
C PRO A 113 3.56 -8.65 6.69
N GLU A 114 3.64 -9.66 7.54
CA GLU A 114 2.48 -10.13 8.31
C GLU A 114 1.80 -9.03 9.16
N PRO A 115 2.55 -8.09 9.80
CA PRO A 115 1.92 -6.97 10.49
C PRO A 115 1.05 -6.08 9.60
N PHE A 116 1.33 -6.00 8.29
CA PHE A 116 0.55 -5.19 7.36
C PHE A 116 -0.76 -5.90 6.97
N LYS A 117 -0.73 -7.21 6.79
CA LYS A 117 -1.93 -8.02 6.57
C LYS A 117 -2.83 -7.95 7.80
N ALA A 118 -2.25 -8.14 8.99
CA ALA A 118 -2.97 -8.01 10.26
C ALA A 118 -3.57 -6.61 10.44
N PHE A 119 -2.87 -5.55 10.06
CA PHE A 119 -3.39 -4.19 10.07
C PHE A 119 -4.61 -4.03 9.16
N LEU A 120 -4.56 -4.51 7.92
CA LEU A 120 -5.70 -4.46 7.00
C LEU A 120 -6.91 -5.23 7.57
N GLN A 121 -6.68 -6.41 8.15
CA GLN A 121 -7.72 -7.22 8.79
C GLN A 121 -8.31 -6.52 10.01
N ALA A 122 -7.49 -5.91 10.86
CA ALA A 122 -7.94 -5.12 12.00
C ALA A 122 -8.77 -3.90 11.57
N CYS A 123 -8.48 -3.34 10.40
CA CYS A 123 -9.29 -2.33 9.73
C CYS A 123 -10.59 -2.88 9.11
N GLY A 124 -10.83 -4.19 9.21
CA GLY A 124 -12.01 -4.87 8.70
C GLY A 124 -11.97 -5.15 7.20
N PHE A 125 -10.80 -5.20 6.58
CA PHE A 125 -10.65 -5.65 5.20
C PHE A 125 -10.34 -7.15 5.18
N GLU A 126 -11.08 -7.89 4.36
CA GLU A 126 -10.70 -9.26 4.02
C GLU A 126 -9.47 -9.22 3.12
N THR A 127 -8.46 -10.04 3.40
CA THR A 127 -7.25 -10.13 2.57
C THR A 127 -7.17 -11.50 1.90
N LYS A 128 -6.82 -11.52 0.60
CA LYS A 128 -6.57 -12.76 -0.15
C LYS A 128 -5.14 -12.74 -0.66
N VAL A 129 -4.33 -13.66 -0.13
CA VAL A 129 -2.92 -13.76 -0.46
C VAL A 129 -2.73 -14.40 -1.83
N LEU A 130 -1.98 -13.73 -2.69
CA LEU A 130 -1.55 -14.24 -3.99
C LEU A 130 -0.13 -14.79 -3.91
N GLY A 131 0.04 -16.04 -4.37
CA GLY A 131 1.37 -16.62 -4.57
C GLY A 131 2.04 -16.13 -5.86
N GLU A 132 3.25 -16.61 -6.13
CA GLU A 132 4.10 -16.19 -7.25
C GLU A 132 3.68 -16.81 -8.60
N ARG A 133 2.45 -16.49 -9.04
CA ARG A 133 1.91 -16.94 -10.33
C ARG A 133 1.03 -15.88 -10.98
N ILE A 134 0.60 -16.15 -12.20
CA ILE A 134 -0.37 -15.31 -12.89
C ILE A 134 -1.79 -15.69 -12.44
N TYR A 135 -2.59 -14.67 -12.18
CA TYR A 135 -4.00 -14.77 -11.86
C TYR A 135 -4.82 -14.04 -12.92
N ARG A 136 -5.98 -14.59 -13.25
CA ARG A 136 -7.00 -13.96 -14.07
C ARG A 136 -8.16 -13.59 -13.16
N VAL A 137 -8.42 -12.30 -13.01
CA VAL A 137 -9.43 -11.78 -12.06
C VAL A 137 -10.62 -11.26 -12.84
N GLU A 138 -11.82 -11.70 -12.43
CA GLU A 138 -13.08 -11.34 -13.12
C GLU A 138 -13.30 -9.82 -13.09
N HIS A 139 -13.27 -9.23 -11.89
CA HIS A 139 -13.38 -7.78 -11.69
C HIS A 139 -12.32 -7.29 -10.72
N LEU A 140 -11.46 -6.41 -11.18
CA LEU A 140 -10.38 -5.85 -10.39
C LEU A 140 -10.52 -4.35 -10.25
N GLN A 141 -10.59 -3.87 -9.03
CA GLN A 141 -10.50 -2.45 -8.73
C GLN A 141 -9.06 -2.04 -8.47
N LEU A 142 -8.61 -1.06 -9.23
CA LEU A 142 -7.34 -0.37 -9.02
C LEU A 142 -7.61 1.00 -8.43
N PRO A 143 -6.76 1.49 -7.51
CA PRO A 143 -6.69 2.91 -7.24
C PRO A 143 -6.41 3.63 -8.56
N ALA A 144 -7.22 4.61 -8.94
CA ALA A 144 -6.80 5.58 -9.95
C ALA A 144 -5.55 6.29 -9.43
N MET A 145 -4.67 6.74 -10.32
CA MET A 145 -3.37 7.31 -9.97
C MET A 145 -3.41 8.06 -8.62
N PRO A 146 -2.48 7.75 -7.71
CA PRO A 146 -2.43 8.48 -6.46
C PRO A 146 -2.34 9.96 -6.81
N ASP A 147 -3.35 10.71 -6.39
CA ASP A 147 -3.28 12.17 -6.44
C ASP A 147 -2.01 12.55 -5.66
N PRO A 148 -0.99 13.11 -6.33
CA PRO A 148 0.26 13.45 -5.68
C PRO A 148 0.05 14.50 -4.58
N ALA A 149 -1.08 15.18 -4.59
CA ALA A 149 -1.47 16.12 -3.55
C ALA A 149 -2.18 15.36 -2.42
N TRP A 150 -1.41 14.91 -1.43
CA TRP A 150 -1.94 14.68 -0.11
C TRP A 150 -2.58 15.96 0.40
N ASN A 151 -3.90 16.04 0.31
CA ASN A 151 -4.61 17.14 0.92
C ASN A 151 -4.97 16.79 2.38
N LEU A 152 -5.14 17.80 3.19
CA LEU A 152 -5.46 17.66 4.60
C LEU A 152 -6.72 16.81 4.84
N GLU A 153 -7.69 16.89 3.94
CA GLU A 153 -8.93 16.13 4.02
C GLU A 153 -8.70 14.61 3.90
N LYS A 154 -7.92 14.15 2.93
CA LYS A 154 -7.57 12.73 2.79
C LYS A 154 -6.84 12.22 4.03
N TYR A 155 -5.93 13.03 4.57
CA TYR A 155 -5.21 12.70 5.79
C TYR A 155 -6.16 12.55 7.00
N GLN A 156 -7.09 13.46 7.16
CA GLN A 156 -8.11 13.40 8.22
C GLN A 156 -9.00 12.18 8.08
N GLN A 157 -9.47 11.85 6.88
CA GLN A 157 -10.26 10.64 6.61
C GLN A 157 -9.53 9.36 7.04
N VAL A 158 -8.24 9.25 6.70
CA VAL A 158 -7.41 8.11 7.12
C VAL A 158 -7.23 8.07 8.63
N GLN A 159 -6.96 9.20 9.27
CA GLN A 159 -6.83 9.27 10.73
C GLN A 159 -8.13 8.85 11.44
N ASP A 160 -9.25 9.37 11.00
CA ASP A 160 -10.55 9.07 11.62
C ASP A 160 -10.93 7.62 11.42
N PHE A 161 -10.62 7.06 10.24
CA PHE A 161 -10.80 5.64 9.97
C PHE A 161 -9.95 4.77 10.90
N ILE A 162 -8.65 5.07 11.04
CA ILE A 162 -7.74 4.35 11.93
C ILE A 162 -8.23 4.44 13.38
N ARG A 163 -8.58 5.64 13.85
CA ARG A 163 -9.13 5.84 15.19
C ARG A 163 -10.40 5.00 15.42
N LYS A 164 -11.29 5.01 14.46
CA LYS A 164 -12.55 4.27 14.54
C LYS A 164 -12.34 2.75 14.64
N HIS A 165 -11.40 2.19 13.91
CA HIS A 165 -11.24 0.74 13.78
C HIS A 165 -10.20 0.14 14.74
N LEU A 166 -9.10 0.85 14.98
CA LEU A 166 -8.00 0.34 15.79
C LEU A 166 -8.00 0.83 17.24
N LEU A 167 -8.45 2.07 17.48
CA LEU A 167 -8.37 2.67 18.81
C LEU A 167 -9.64 2.50 19.64
N LYS A 168 -10.64 1.76 19.15
CA LYS A 168 -11.88 1.50 19.91
C LYS A 168 -11.65 0.84 21.26
N HIS A 169 -10.60 0.05 21.39
CA HIS A 169 -10.27 -0.69 22.61
C HIS A 169 -9.41 0.09 23.61
N GLU A 170 -8.85 1.24 23.22
CA GLU A 170 -7.95 2.00 24.10
C GLU A 170 -8.65 2.98 25.04
N LYS A 171 -9.96 3.20 24.91
CA LYS A 171 -10.68 4.14 25.80
C LYS A 171 -10.58 3.79 27.29
N ASN A 172 -10.24 2.56 27.62
CA ASN A 172 -10.13 2.06 29.00
C ASN A 172 -8.70 1.74 29.43
N SER A 173 -7.67 2.07 28.66
CA SER A 173 -6.30 1.83 29.07
C SER A 173 -5.80 3.03 29.92
N PRO A 174 -5.54 2.85 31.21
CA PRO A 174 -4.98 3.92 32.05
C PRO A 174 -3.59 4.39 31.58
N ALA A 175 -2.94 3.63 30.70
CA ALA A 175 -1.66 3.99 30.11
C ALA A 175 -1.78 5.05 28.99
N SER A 176 -2.91 5.14 28.29
CA SER A 176 -3.09 6.08 27.17
C SER A 176 -3.22 7.54 27.64
N ALA A 177 -3.72 7.76 28.85
CA ALA A 177 -3.90 9.11 29.42
C ALA A 177 -2.58 9.76 29.89
N ARG A 178 -1.50 8.99 30.02
CA ARG A 178 -0.30 9.43 30.74
C ARG A 178 0.75 10.11 29.87
N TRP A 179 0.78 9.84 28.54
CA TRP A 179 1.84 10.33 27.67
C TRP A 179 1.31 11.13 26.50
N LYS A 180 1.43 12.47 26.59
CA LYS A 180 1.04 13.39 25.52
C LYS A 180 2.11 13.56 24.45
N ARG A 181 3.36 13.14 24.71
CA ARG A 181 4.50 13.33 23.84
C ARG A 181 5.28 12.03 23.72
N ILE A 182 5.44 11.55 22.49
CA ILE A 182 6.15 10.30 22.21
C ILE A 182 7.19 10.59 21.15
N PHE A 183 8.42 10.13 21.38
CA PHE A 183 9.47 10.08 20.40
C PHE A 183 9.67 8.64 19.96
N LEU A 184 9.49 8.37 18.67
CA LEU A 184 9.75 7.06 18.08
C LEU A 184 11.22 6.97 17.68
N SER A 185 12.00 6.29 18.48
CA SER A 185 13.41 6.04 18.22
C SER A 185 13.57 5.09 17.05
N ARG A 186 14.56 5.37 16.22
CA ARG A 186 14.95 4.51 15.10
C ARG A 186 16.40 3.99 15.25
N ARG A 187 16.92 4.00 16.44
CA ARG A 187 18.32 3.59 16.72
C ARG A 187 18.64 2.15 16.32
N ARG A 188 17.64 1.27 16.24
CA ARG A 188 17.83 -0.14 15.86
C ARG A 188 17.58 -0.43 14.38
N VAL A 189 17.17 0.57 13.58
CA VAL A 189 17.00 0.38 12.14
C VAL A 189 18.26 0.70 11.37
N ARG A 190 18.55 -0.05 10.29
CA ARG A 190 19.76 0.12 9.49
C ARG A 190 19.77 1.40 8.65
N ARG A 191 18.61 1.99 8.36
CA ARG A 191 18.48 3.15 7.48
C ARG A 191 17.66 4.24 8.15
N ARG A 192 18.01 5.50 7.87
CA ARG A 192 17.27 6.68 8.35
C ARG A 192 17.20 6.76 9.88
N HIS A 193 18.23 6.32 10.60
CA HIS A 193 18.40 6.59 12.03
C HIS A 193 19.09 7.92 12.24
N LEU A 194 18.86 8.54 13.38
CA LEU A 194 19.60 9.73 13.80
C LEU A 194 20.95 9.30 14.35
N VAL A 195 22.03 9.84 13.79
CA VAL A 195 23.42 9.48 14.19
C VAL A 195 23.70 9.93 15.63
N ASN A 196 23.11 11.05 16.05
CA ASN A 196 23.29 11.66 17.37
C ASN A 196 22.01 11.54 18.24
N GLU A 197 21.23 10.48 18.08
CA GLU A 197 19.99 10.29 18.85
C GLU A 197 20.24 10.30 20.36
N GLU A 198 21.36 9.74 20.81
CA GLU A 198 21.72 9.69 22.23
C GLU A 198 21.87 11.08 22.85
N GLU A 199 22.33 12.07 22.10
CA GLU A 199 22.44 13.46 22.56
C GLU A 199 21.06 14.12 22.71
N LEU A 200 20.06 13.67 21.95
CA LEU A 200 18.68 14.17 22.00
C LEU A 200 17.89 13.59 23.15
N ILE A 201 18.19 12.37 23.59
CA ILE A 201 17.42 11.68 24.64
C ILE A 201 17.27 12.52 25.90
N PRO A 202 18.32 13.10 26.50
CA PRO A 202 18.19 13.91 27.72
C PRO A 202 17.31 15.15 27.52
N ILE A 203 17.36 15.74 26.32
CA ILE A 203 16.53 16.91 25.98
C ILE A 203 15.06 16.49 25.89
N LEU A 204 14.79 15.38 25.20
CA LEU A 204 13.43 14.84 25.04
C LEU A 204 12.82 14.47 26.41
N GLU A 205 13.58 13.82 27.28
CA GLU A 205 13.13 13.45 28.64
C GLU A 205 12.85 14.69 29.48
N LYS A 206 13.73 15.71 29.45
CA LYS A 206 13.48 17.02 30.09
C LYS A 206 12.15 17.63 29.63
N HIS A 207 11.77 17.45 28.38
CA HIS A 207 10.51 17.90 27.80
C HIS A 207 9.38 16.89 27.92
N ARG A 208 9.53 15.87 28.77
CA ARG A 208 8.53 14.84 29.08
C ARG A 208 8.07 14.03 27.87
N PHE A 209 9.00 13.79 26.93
CA PHE A 209 8.77 12.80 25.88
C PHE A 209 9.02 11.39 26.45
N ARG A 210 8.18 10.47 26.04
CA ARG A 210 8.46 9.04 26.19
C ARG A 210 9.18 8.53 24.96
N ILE A 211 10.35 7.94 25.16
CA ILE A 211 11.10 7.30 24.08
C ILE A 211 10.53 5.90 23.86
N LEU A 212 10.12 5.61 22.63
CA LEU A 212 9.68 4.28 22.22
C LEU A 212 10.63 3.77 21.15
N VAL A 213 11.16 2.58 21.37
CA VAL A 213 11.90 1.80 20.39
C VAL A 213 10.96 0.69 19.91
N PRO A 214 10.33 0.80 18.74
CA PRO A 214 9.29 -0.15 18.31
C PRO A 214 9.78 -1.60 18.29
N GLU A 215 11.05 -1.80 17.91
CA GLU A 215 11.68 -3.12 17.79
C GLU A 215 11.94 -3.82 19.15
N GLU A 216 11.77 -3.11 20.27
CA GLU A 216 11.91 -3.69 21.61
C GLU A 216 10.59 -4.18 22.21
N ARG A 217 9.49 -4.06 21.45
CA ARG A 217 8.13 -4.42 21.89
C ARG A 217 7.53 -5.59 21.12
N SER A 218 8.36 -6.48 20.61
CA SER A 218 7.90 -7.74 20.02
C SER A 218 7.44 -8.74 21.06
#